data_05c3834632e834df8cab457077a42345
#
_entry.id   05c3834632e834df8cab457077a42345
#
_cell.length_a   1.000
_cell.length_b   1.000
_cell.length_c   1.000
_cell.angle_alpha   90.00
_cell.angle_beta   90.00
_cell.angle_gamma   90.00
#
_symmetry.space_group_name_H-M   'P 1'
#
loop_
_entity.id
_entity.type
_entity.pdbx_description
1 polymer ?
#
loop_
_entity_poly.entity_id
_entity_poly.type
_entity_poly.pdbx_seq_one_letter_code
_entity_poly.pdbx_strand_id
1 'polypeptide(L)'
;MEKQPNQLLWHGVFLLMLLVAVFGIYKAVQAVDYTWRWERIPQYIAYQAEQKHFAEFDGTVVAGTSEKEKGQLFLQDDLDPNRRQAIAPEGVQVAEGDTVFLGDTLDTQLSWTAGPIAWGVWVTVKLSLVAGVFAILLGTLAGLARLSPNPALRNLAVTYVELIRGTPLLVQIFIVYFFIGTVLNLDRFTAGVAALAVFTGAYVAEIVRAGISSIHKGQMEAGRSLGLTSAQTMRYVILPQAFKR
;
A
#
# COMPACT_ATOMS: atom_id res chain seq x y z
N MET A 1 -24.39 -28.00 -42.23
CA MET A 1 -25.30 -27.21 -41.36
C MET A 1 -25.04 -27.65 -39.94
N GLU A 2 -24.20 -26.94 -39.22
CA GLU A 2 -23.94 -27.17 -37.83
C GLU A 2 -25.17 -26.71 -37.02
N LYS A 3 -25.82 -27.65 -36.30
CA LYS A 3 -26.95 -27.31 -35.43
C LYS A 3 -26.47 -26.36 -34.33
N GLN A 4 -26.91 -25.12 -34.37
CA GLN A 4 -26.67 -24.19 -33.28
C GLN A 4 -27.14 -24.81 -31.95
N PRO A 5 -26.31 -24.82 -30.90
CA PRO A 5 -26.71 -25.37 -29.63
C PRO A 5 -27.93 -24.62 -29.09
N ASN A 6 -28.86 -25.37 -28.54
CA ASN A 6 -30.13 -24.82 -28.01
C ASN A 6 -29.80 -23.83 -26.87
N GLN A 7 -29.73 -22.53 -27.17
CA GLN A 7 -29.31 -21.48 -26.24
C GLN A 7 -30.12 -21.49 -24.94
N LEU A 8 -31.41 -21.79 -25.04
CA LEU A 8 -32.31 -21.87 -23.89
C LEU A 8 -31.89 -22.98 -22.90
N LEU A 9 -31.47 -24.11 -23.43
CA LEU A 9 -30.98 -25.25 -22.67
C LEU A 9 -29.67 -24.88 -21.91
N TRP A 10 -28.77 -24.23 -22.60
CA TRP A 10 -27.48 -23.80 -21.97
C TRP A 10 -27.66 -22.70 -20.91
N HIS A 11 -28.61 -21.78 -21.09
CA HIS A 11 -28.99 -20.84 -20.06
C HIS A 11 -29.60 -21.55 -18.83
N GLY A 12 -30.44 -22.58 -19.06
CA GLY A 12 -30.98 -23.42 -17.99
C GLY A 12 -29.87 -24.15 -17.21
N VAL A 13 -28.92 -24.75 -17.91
CA VAL A 13 -27.76 -25.43 -17.31
C VAL A 13 -26.91 -24.41 -16.49
N PHE A 14 -26.65 -23.22 -17.04
CA PHE A 14 -25.91 -22.17 -16.33
C PHE A 14 -26.62 -21.74 -15.03
N LEU A 15 -27.94 -21.49 -15.10
CA LEU A 15 -28.73 -21.14 -13.92
C LEU A 15 -28.71 -22.26 -12.87
N LEU A 16 -28.82 -23.52 -13.30
CA LEU A 16 -28.73 -24.67 -12.40
C LEU A 16 -27.37 -24.74 -11.70
N MET A 17 -26.28 -24.57 -12.45
CA MET A 17 -24.93 -24.53 -11.87
C MET A 17 -24.77 -23.40 -10.87
N LEU A 18 -25.33 -22.23 -11.14
CA LEU A 18 -25.29 -21.07 -10.25
C LEU A 18 -26.08 -21.34 -8.98
N LEU A 19 -27.28 -21.95 -9.08
CA LEU A 19 -28.09 -22.35 -7.93
C LEU A 19 -27.38 -23.40 -7.07
N VAL A 20 -26.74 -24.40 -7.69
CA VAL A 20 -25.96 -25.41 -6.97
C VAL A 20 -24.78 -24.79 -6.24
N ALA A 21 -24.07 -23.83 -6.87
CA ALA A 21 -22.98 -23.10 -6.23
C ALA A 21 -23.45 -22.28 -5.03
N VAL A 22 -24.54 -21.52 -5.19
CA VAL A 22 -25.14 -20.73 -4.09
C VAL A 22 -25.61 -21.63 -2.96
N PHE A 23 -26.27 -22.75 -3.28
CA PHE A 23 -26.69 -23.72 -2.28
C PHE A 23 -25.52 -24.37 -1.55
N GLY A 24 -24.45 -24.69 -2.28
CA GLY A 24 -23.19 -25.21 -1.71
C GLY A 24 -22.56 -24.22 -0.71
N ILE A 25 -22.47 -22.94 -1.11
CA ILE A 25 -21.96 -21.87 -0.22
C ILE A 25 -22.87 -21.73 1.01
N TYR A 26 -24.19 -21.72 0.83
CA TYR A 26 -25.14 -21.63 1.94
C TYR A 26 -24.96 -22.79 2.95
N LYS A 27 -24.82 -24.03 2.44
CA LYS A 27 -24.56 -25.20 3.30
C LYS A 27 -23.20 -25.14 3.98
N ALA A 28 -22.17 -24.67 3.28
CA ALA A 28 -20.84 -24.49 3.87
C ALA A 28 -20.85 -23.45 5.01
N VAL A 29 -21.57 -22.34 4.84
CA VAL A 29 -21.73 -21.31 5.90
C VAL A 29 -22.47 -21.89 7.10
N GLN A 30 -23.51 -22.69 6.89
CA GLN A 30 -24.22 -23.37 8.00
C GLN A 30 -23.33 -24.40 8.73
N ALA A 31 -22.49 -25.12 8.01
CA ALA A 31 -21.59 -26.13 8.61
C ALA A 31 -20.50 -25.52 9.50
N VAL A 32 -20.16 -24.24 9.28
CA VAL A 32 -19.12 -23.53 10.06
C VAL A 32 -19.73 -22.86 11.32
N ASP A 33 -21.06 -22.88 11.48
CA ASP A 33 -21.80 -22.24 12.60
C ASP A 33 -21.38 -20.77 12.82
N TYR A 34 -21.14 -20.06 11.70
CA TYR A 34 -20.65 -18.70 11.72
C TYR A 34 -21.76 -17.69 11.89
N THR A 35 -21.77 -16.99 13.03
CA THR A 35 -22.71 -15.89 13.29
C THR A 35 -22.17 -14.58 12.71
N TRP A 36 -22.86 -14.06 11.70
CA TRP A 36 -22.54 -12.76 11.12
C TRP A 36 -22.87 -11.64 12.09
N ARG A 37 -21.87 -10.87 12.50
CA ARG A 37 -22.03 -9.72 13.42
C ARG A 37 -21.84 -8.43 12.65
N TRP A 38 -22.83 -8.05 11.87
CA TRP A 38 -22.82 -6.86 11.03
C TRP A 38 -22.65 -5.57 11.84
N GLU A 39 -23.13 -5.55 13.09
CA GLU A 39 -22.99 -4.46 14.04
C GLU A 39 -21.53 -4.10 14.36
N ARG A 40 -20.60 -5.01 14.11
CA ARG A 40 -19.15 -4.79 14.32
C ARG A 40 -18.43 -4.16 13.15
N ILE A 41 -19.06 -4.07 11.98
CA ILE A 41 -18.39 -3.51 10.78
C ILE A 41 -17.90 -2.08 10.99
N PRO A 42 -18.68 -1.15 11.60
CA PRO A 42 -18.21 0.20 11.83
C PRO A 42 -16.90 0.28 12.63
N GLN A 43 -16.67 -0.63 13.57
CA GLN A 43 -15.46 -0.68 14.40
C GLN A 43 -14.19 -0.98 13.56
N TYR A 44 -14.33 -1.68 12.43
CA TYR A 44 -13.21 -1.94 11.53
C TYR A 44 -12.83 -0.72 10.69
N ILE A 45 -13.72 0.28 10.58
CA ILE A 45 -13.49 1.53 9.86
C ILE A 45 -13.00 2.60 10.84
N ALA A 46 -13.76 2.84 11.92
CA ALA A 46 -13.39 3.77 12.99
C ALA A 46 -14.01 3.30 14.31
N TYR A 47 -13.28 3.45 15.40
CA TYR A 47 -13.73 3.11 16.74
C TYR A 47 -13.16 4.08 17.77
N GLN A 48 -13.82 4.16 18.92
CA GLN A 48 -13.29 4.90 20.05
C GLN A 48 -12.29 4.02 20.80
N ALA A 49 -11.04 4.46 20.83
CA ALA A 49 -9.99 3.80 21.58
C ALA A 49 -9.68 4.59 22.86
N GLU A 50 -9.41 3.88 23.91
CA GLU A 50 -8.87 4.46 25.13
C GLU A 50 -7.40 4.81 24.90
N GLN A 51 -7.10 6.12 24.82
CA GLN A 51 -5.73 6.61 24.78
C GLN A 51 -5.31 6.96 26.20
N LYS A 52 -4.31 6.24 26.71
CA LYS A 52 -3.71 6.49 28.00
C LYS A 52 -2.56 7.47 27.83
N HIS A 53 -2.60 8.55 28.61
CA HIS A 53 -1.48 9.47 28.71
C HIS A 53 -0.65 9.10 29.94
N PHE A 54 0.63 8.93 29.73
CA PHE A 54 1.57 8.49 30.74
C PHE A 54 2.38 9.66 31.27
N ALA A 55 2.81 9.56 32.53
CA ALA A 55 3.75 10.50 33.12
C ALA A 55 5.10 10.46 32.40
N GLU A 56 5.60 11.61 31.98
CA GLU A 56 6.90 11.78 31.31
C GLU A 56 8.06 11.95 32.30
N PHE A 57 7.75 12.13 33.58
CA PHE A 57 8.71 12.30 34.65
C PHE A 57 8.04 11.99 36.01
N ASP A 58 8.86 11.80 37.04
CA ASP A 58 8.40 11.64 38.43
C ASP A 58 7.98 12.99 38.99
N GLY A 59 6.86 13.02 39.72
CA GLY A 59 6.38 14.28 40.26
C GLY A 59 5.12 14.16 41.08
N THR A 60 4.62 15.31 41.54
CA THR A 60 3.42 15.42 42.35
C THR A 60 2.31 16.10 41.54
N VAL A 61 1.09 15.60 41.66
CA VAL A 61 -0.10 16.18 41.00
C VAL A 61 -0.53 17.44 41.75
N VAL A 62 -0.58 18.57 41.06
CA VAL A 62 -0.99 19.87 41.60
C VAL A 62 -2.16 20.47 40.84
N ALA A 63 -3.00 21.22 41.51
CA ALA A 63 -4.04 21.99 40.87
C ALA A 63 -3.50 23.23 40.18
N GLY A 64 -4.10 23.63 39.06
CA GLY A 64 -3.75 24.86 38.34
C GLY A 64 -4.00 26.09 39.20
N THR A 65 -2.99 26.97 39.35
CA THR A 65 -3.01 28.18 40.20
C THR A 65 -3.53 29.42 39.48
N SER A 66 -3.63 29.42 38.16
CA SER A 66 -4.11 30.54 37.33
C SER A 66 -5.62 30.50 37.14
N GLU A 67 -6.28 31.66 36.97
CA GLU A 67 -7.71 31.72 36.65
C GLU A 67 -8.08 30.96 35.33
N LYS A 68 -7.12 30.85 34.40
CA LYS A 68 -7.29 30.07 33.13
C LYS A 68 -7.13 28.56 33.30
N GLU A 69 -6.50 28.16 34.42
CA GLU A 69 -6.17 26.75 34.73
C GLU A 69 -7.07 26.19 35.85
N LYS A 70 -8.07 26.98 36.28
CA LYS A 70 -8.92 26.63 37.41
C LYS A 70 -9.69 25.32 37.15
N GLY A 71 -9.40 24.29 37.95
CA GLY A 71 -10.00 22.96 37.81
C GLY A 71 -9.22 21.98 36.88
N GLN A 72 -8.05 22.39 36.39
CA GLN A 72 -7.15 21.53 35.63
C GLN A 72 -6.03 21.02 36.54
N LEU A 73 -5.71 19.74 36.46
CA LEU A 73 -4.59 19.14 37.19
C LEU A 73 -3.33 19.13 36.32
N PHE A 74 -2.19 19.24 36.96
CA PHE A 74 -0.88 19.19 36.33
C PHE A 74 0.03 18.24 37.13
N LEU A 75 0.81 17.44 36.44
CA LEU A 75 1.95 16.77 37.04
C LEU A 75 3.10 17.77 37.09
N GLN A 76 3.61 18.07 38.26
CA GLN A 76 4.76 18.95 38.50
C GLN A 76 5.96 18.11 38.86
N ASP A 77 7.09 18.33 38.20
CA ASP A 77 8.33 17.64 38.46
C ASP A 77 8.87 18.00 39.85
N ASP A 78 9.23 16.99 40.62
CA ASP A 78 9.76 17.17 41.98
C ASP A 78 11.17 17.80 41.99
N LEU A 79 11.92 17.68 40.87
CA LEU A 79 13.27 18.22 40.72
C LEU A 79 13.30 19.60 40.05
N ASP A 80 12.34 19.87 39.12
CA ASP A 80 12.21 21.14 38.41
C ASP A 80 10.76 21.66 38.46
N PRO A 81 10.42 22.57 39.39
CA PRO A 81 9.08 23.12 39.56
C PRO A 81 8.53 23.86 38.33
N ASN A 82 9.39 24.24 37.37
CA ASN A 82 8.94 24.86 36.10
C ASN A 82 8.50 23.86 35.09
N ARG A 83 8.83 22.59 35.25
CA ARG A 83 8.42 21.51 34.36
C ARG A 83 7.06 20.97 34.79
N ARG A 84 6.05 21.16 33.93
CA ARG A 84 4.68 20.72 34.19
C ARG A 84 4.12 19.99 32.97
N GLN A 85 3.42 18.89 33.21
CA GLN A 85 2.65 18.15 32.23
C GLN A 85 1.17 18.33 32.56
N ALA A 86 0.37 18.81 31.59
CA ALA A 86 -1.08 18.97 31.77
C ALA A 86 -1.76 17.61 31.81
N ILE A 87 -2.71 17.44 32.73
CA ILE A 87 -3.55 16.25 32.85
C ILE A 87 -4.91 16.62 32.26
N ALA A 88 -5.43 15.82 31.34
CA ALA A 88 -6.72 16.11 30.74
C ALA A 88 -7.86 15.93 31.76
N PRO A 89 -8.88 16.80 31.75
CA PRO A 89 -9.97 16.76 32.73
C PRO A 89 -10.86 15.52 32.58
N GLU A 90 -10.88 14.90 31.41
CA GLU A 90 -11.66 13.70 31.13
C GLU A 90 -10.84 12.45 31.40
N GLY A 91 -11.40 11.49 32.14
CA GLY A 91 -10.77 10.20 32.41
C GLY A 91 -9.56 10.24 33.33
N VAL A 92 -9.45 11.26 34.19
CA VAL A 92 -8.38 11.41 35.19
C VAL A 92 -8.32 10.20 36.11
N GLN A 93 -7.13 9.65 36.29
CA GLN A 93 -6.88 8.47 37.13
C GLN A 93 -6.08 8.82 38.43
N VAL A 94 -5.67 10.06 38.54
CA VAL A 94 -4.86 10.56 39.66
C VAL A 94 -5.58 11.70 40.39
N ALA A 95 -5.32 11.87 41.65
CA ALA A 95 -5.89 12.93 42.49
C ALA A 95 -4.85 14.00 42.81
N GLU A 96 -5.31 15.22 43.18
CA GLU A 96 -4.42 16.26 43.67
C GLU A 96 -3.65 15.80 44.93
N GLY A 97 -2.34 15.96 44.90
CA GLY A 97 -1.42 15.51 45.95
C GLY A 97 -0.85 14.11 45.73
N ASP A 98 -1.29 13.38 44.73
CA ASP A 98 -0.71 12.06 44.42
C ASP A 98 0.70 12.19 43.89
N THR A 99 1.58 11.30 44.36
CA THR A 99 2.92 11.12 43.77
C THR A 99 2.85 10.14 42.63
N VAL A 100 3.33 10.53 41.46
CA VAL A 100 3.24 9.78 40.21
C VAL A 100 4.68 9.54 39.71
N PHE A 101 4.92 8.32 39.25
CA PHE A 101 6.22 7.92 38.68
C PHE A 101 6.20 7.90 37.16
N LEU A 102 7.37 8.03 36.57
CA LEU A 102 7.56 7.90 35.10
C LEU A 102 6.88 6.65 34.56
N GLY A 103 5.96 6.83 33.62
CA GLY A 103 5.21 5.73 32.98
C GLY A 103 3.88 5.38 33.66
N ASP A 104 3.52 6.00 34.79
CA ASP A 104 2.20 5.86 35.38
C ASP A 104 1.12 6.53 34.51
N THR A 105 -0.09 6.00 34.52
CA THR A 105 -1.21 6.56 33.75
C THR A 105 -1.81 7.77 34.46
N LEU A 106 -1.82 8.92 33.79
CA LEU A 106 -2.39 10.17 34.29
C LEU A 106 -3.87 10.29 34.00
N ASP A 107 -4.22 10.07 32.75
CA ASP A 107 -5.60 10.11 32.27
C ASP A 107 -5.85 9.11 31.14
N THR A 108 -7.12 8.85 30.87
CA THR A 108 -7.56 7.98 29.78
C THR A 108 -8.66 8.69 28.98
N GLN A 109 -8.36 9.07 27.76
CA GLN A 109 -9.29 9.73 26.89
C GLN A 109 -9.85 8.78 25.82
N LEU A 110 -11.14 8.92 25.52
CA LEU A 110 -11.75 8.25 24.38
C LEU A 110 -11.51 9.08 23.12
N SER A 111 -10.70 8.57 22.21
CA SER A 111 -10.43 9.21 20.94
C SER A 111 -10.87 8.35 19.76
N TRP A 112 -11.38 9.00 18.70
CA TRP A 112 -11.68 8.29 17.48
C TRP A 112 -10.39 7.88 16.77
N THR A 113 -10.24 6.57 16.58
CA THR A 113 -9.08 5.95 15.95
C THR A 113 -9.52 5.22 14.68
N ALA A 114 -8.69 5.32 13.64
CA ALA A 114 -8.92 4.59 12.40
C ALA A 114 -8.87 3.08 12.67
N GLY A 115 -9.92 2.38 12.27
CA GLY A 115 -10.00 0.93 12.40
C GLY A 115 -9.03 0.19 11.45
N PRO A 116 -8.87 -1.13 11.65
CA PRO A 116 -7.93 -1.93 10.87
C PRO A 116 -8.15 -1.87 9.36
N ILE A 117 -9.41 -1.78 8.90
CA ILE A 117 -9.73 -1.65 7.47
C ILE A 117 -9.28 -0.29 6.94
N ALA A 118 -9.62 0.80 7.62
CA ALA A 118 -9.23 2.15 7.20
C ALA A 118 -7.70 2.29 7.14
N TRP A 119 -7.02 1.79 8.16
CA TRP A 119 -5.56 1.75 8.18
C TRP A 119 -4.98 0.89 7.07
N GLY A 120 -5.54 -0.31 6.84
CA GLY A 120 -5.13 -1.20 5.75
C GLY A 120 -5.30 -0.57 4.38
N VAL A 121 -6.43 0.12 4.12
CA VAL A 121 -6.66 0.87 2.88
C VAL A 121 -5.61 1.96 2.70
N TRP A 122 -5.33 2.75 3.73
CA TRP A 122 -4.30 3.79 3.69
C TRP A 122 -2.93 3.23 3.34
N VAL A 123 -2.51 2.14 4.01
CA VAL A 123 -1.22 1.49 3.73
C VAL A 123 -1.18 0.93 2.31
N THR A 124 -2.27 0.32 1.83
CA THR A 124 -2.37 -0.21 0.47
C THR A 124 -2.24 0.89 -0.58
N VAL A 125 -2.95 2.00 -0.41
CA VAL A 125 -2.88 3.16 -1.33
C VAL A 125 -1.47 3.74 -1.34
N LYS A 126 -0.89 4.00 -0.17
CA LYS A 126 0.47 4.52 -0.04
C LYS A 126 1.50 3.60 -0.71
N LEU A 127 1.42 2.30 -0.43
CA LEU A 127 2.32 1.29 -0.99
C LEU A 127 2.17 1.20 -2.51
N SER A 128 0.95 1.22 -3.03
CA SER A 128 0.68 1.16 -4.47
C SER A 128 1.21 2.40 -5.21
N LEU A 129 1.02 3.59 -4.64
CA LEU A 129 1.52 4.83 -5.24
C LEU A 129 3.05 4.85 -5.30
N VAL A 130 3.71 4.52 -4.19
CA VAL A 130 5.18 4.53 -4.14
C VAL A 130 5.75 3.43 -5.05
N ALA A 131 5.23 2.20 -4.97
CA ALA A 131 5.65 1.12 -5.85
C ALA A 131 5.38 1.43 -7.32
N GLY A 132 4.25 2.09 -7.64
CA GLY A 132 3.89 2.52 -8.99
C GLY A 132 4.90 3.49 -9.59
N VAL A 133 5.36 4.48 -8.83
CA VAL A 133 6.41 5.41 -9.29
C VAL A 133 7.70 4.66 -9.64
N PHE A 134 8.18 3.80 -8.75
CA PHE A 134 9.38 3.02 -9.00
C PHE A 134 9.20 2.01 -10.15
N ALA A 135 8.01 1.40 -10.27
CA ALA A 135 7.67 0.50 -11.37
C ALA A 135 7.72 1.20 -12.72
N ILE A 136 7.16 2.41 -12.82
CA ILE A 136 7.18 3.21 -14.06
C ILE A 136 8.62 3.59 -14.42
N LEU A 137 9.42 4.04 -13.46
CA LEU A 137 10.82 4.38 -13.69
C LEU A 137 11.63 3.16 -14.15
N LEU A 138 11.60 2.08 -13.36
CA LEU A 138 12.34 0.85 -13.68
C LEU A 138 11.86 0.24 -15.00
N GLY A 139 10.54 0.16 -15.19
CA GLY A 139 9.95 -0.40 -16.40
C GLY A 139 10.26 0.41 -17.65
N THR A 140 10.22 1.74 -17.57
CA THR A 140 10.61 2.60 -18.69
C THR A 140 12.09 2.39 -19.06
N LEU A 141 12.98 2.38 -18.08
CA LEU A 141 14.41 2.13 -18.31
C LEU A 141 14.64 0.75 -18.93
N ALA A 142 14.01 -0.31 -18.38
CA ALA A 142 14.12 -1.67 -18.88
C ALA A 142 13.51 -1.80 -20.30
N GLY A 143 12.37 -1.17 -20.56
CA GLY A 143 11.73 -1.16 -21.88
C GLY A 143 12.59 -0.50 -22.95
N LEU A 144 13.22 0.63 -22.63
CA LEU A 144 14.18 1.30 -23.50
C LEU A 144 15.45 0.46 -23.70
N ALA A 145 15.97 -0.15 -22.63
CA ALA A 145 17.15 -1.01 -22.68
C ALA A 145 16.94 -2.23 -23.60
N ARG A 146 15.72 -2.79 -23.65
CA ARG A 146 15.37 -3.89 -24.58
C ARG A 146 15.45 -3.50 -26.06
N LEU A 147 15.34 -2.22 -26.37
CA LEU A 147 15.47 -1.67 -27.73
C LEU A 147 16.89 -1.13 -28.01
N SER A 148 17.81 -1.24 -27.06
CA SER A 148 19.19 -0.76 -27.22
C SER A 148 19.96 -1.55 -28.26
N PRO A 149 20.79 -0.90 -29.06
CA PRO A 149 21.75 -1.56 -29.94
C PRO A 149 22.85 -2.30 -29.17
N ASN A 150 23.08 -1.93 -27.90
CA ASN A 150 24.06 -2.60 -27.04
C ASN A 150 23.51 -3.96 -26.58
N PRO A 151 24.15 -5.10 -27.00
CA PRO A 151 23.62 -6.43 -26.70
C PRO A 151 23.66 -6.76 -25.19
N ALA A 152 24.58 -6.20 -24.43
CA ALA A 152 24.66 -6.44 -22.99
C ALA A 152 23.45 -5.84 -22.26
N LEU A 153 23.13 -4.57 -22.53
CA LEU A 153 21.96 -3.90 -21.95
C LEU A 153 20.65 -4.57 -22.37
N ARG A 154 20.55 -4.91 -23.66
CA ARG A 154 19.38 -5.59 -24.19
C ARG A 154 19.16 -6.94 -23.53
N ASN A 155 20.20 -7.78 -23.45
CA ASN A 155 20.07 -9.12 -22.88
C ASN A 155 19.75 -9.06 -21.38
N LEU A 156 20.35 -8.15 -20.62
CA LEU A 156 20.03 -7.94 -19.21
C LEU A 156 18.56 -7.59 -19.02
N ALA A 157 18.04 -6.64 -19.81
CA ALA A 157 16.65 -6.21 -19.73
C ALA A 157 15.67 -7.32 -20.19
N VAL A 158 16.03 -8.10 -21.21
CA VAL A 158 15.24 -9.25 -21.66
C VAL A 158 15.18 -10.30 -20.54
N THR A 159 16.34 -10.68 -19.98
CA THR A 159 16.40 -11.66 -18.88
C THR A 159 15.54 -11.22 -17.68
N TYR A 160 15.66 -9.95 -17.26
CA TYR A 160 14.83 -9.40 -16.19
C TYR A 160 13.33 -9.58 -16.48
N VAL A 161 12.89 -9.12 -17.65
CA VAL A 161 11.45 -9.14 -17.99
C VAL A 161 10.93 -10.57 -18.14
N GLU A 162 11.69 -11.47 -18.79
CA GLU A 162 11.28 -12.86 -18.96
C GLU A 162 11.26 -13.63 -17.64
N LEU A 163 12.26 -13.43 -16.77
CA LEU A 163 12.30 -14.05 -15.46
C LEU A 163 11.10 -13.64 -14.61
N ILE A 164 10.84 -12.33 -14.54
CA ILE A 164 9.77 -11.79 -13.71
C ILE A 164 8.38 -12.18 -14.26
N ARG A 165 8.17 -12.09 -15.57
CA ARG A 165 6.88 -12.46 -16.18
C ARG A 165 6.68 -13.97 -16.30
N GLY A 166 7.75 -14.76 -16.26
CA GLY A 166 7.71 -16.21 -16.29
C GLY A 166 7.45 -16.88 -14.93
N THR A 167 7.45 -16.11 -13.83
CA THR A 167 7.24 -16.63 -12.46
C THR A 167 5.99 -16.04 -11.83
N PRO A 168 5.26 -16.82 -10.98
CA PRO A 168 4.07 -16.33 -10.28
C PRO A 168 4.41 -15.16 -9.33
N LEU A 169 3.57 -14.12 -9.34
CA LEU A 169 3.71 -12.94 -8.45
C LEU A 169 3.91 -13.34 -6.99
N LEU A 170 3.12 -14.29 -6.50
CA LEU A 170 3.19 -14.71 -5.10
C LEU A 170 4.59 -15.22 -4.73
N VAL A 171 5.20 -16.03 -5.60
CA VAL A 171 6.56 -16.55 -5.40
C VAL A 171 7.58 -15.41 -5.32
N GLN A 172 7.45 -14.42 -6.19
CA GLN A 172 8.33 -13.24 -6.21
C GLN A 172 8.19 -12.39 -4.95
N ILE A 173 6.93 -12.16 -4.50
CA ILE A 173 6.69 -11.46 -3.23
C ILE A 173 7.36 -12.22 -2.07
N PHE A 174 7.22 -13.55 -2.00
CA PHE A 174 7.90 -14.33 -0.96
C PHE A 174 9.42 -14.19 -1.01
N ILE A 175 10.02 -14.26 -2.20
CA ILE A 175 11.46 -14.13 -2.36
C ILE A 175 11.92 -12.71 -1.97
N VAL A 176 11.29 -11.67 -2.50
CA VAL A 176 11.75 -10.29 -2.28
C VAL A 176 11.43 -9.84 -0.85
N TYR A 177 10.21 -10.12 -0.36
CA TYR A 177 9.77 -9.64 0.95
C TYR A 177 10.43 -10.41 2.10
N PHE A 178 10.40 -11.75 2.06
CA PHE A 178 10.89 -12.55 3.18
C PHE A 178 12.38 -12.86 3.08
N PHE A 179 12.91 -13.16 1.89
CA PHE A 179 14.33 -13.52 1.76
C PHE A 179 15.20 -12.28 1.60
N ILE A 180 15.00 -11.49 0.52
CA ILE A 180 15.84 -10.30 0.25
C ILE A 180 15.62 -9.23 1.31
N GLY A 181 14.38 -9.00 1.74
CA GLY A 181 14.05 -8.05 2.81
C GLY A 181 14.77 -8.38 4.12
N THR A 182 14.82 -9.66 4.50
CA THR A 182 15.53 -10.12 5.69
C THR A 182 17.04 -9.98 5.55
N VAL A 183 17.60 -10.42 4.42
CA VAL A 183 19.06 -10.36 4.16
C VAL A 183 19.57 -8.91 4.14
N LEU A 184 18.80 -7.98 3.56
CA LEU A 184 19.15 -6.56 3.48
C LEU A 184 18.63 -5.74 4.68
N ASN A 185 17.99 -6.39 5.66
CA ASN A 185 17.37 -5.75 6.82
C ASN A 185 16.43 -4.58 6.44
N LEU A 186 15.60 -4.81 5.42
CA LEU A 186 14.62 -3.83 4.97
C LEU A 186 13.38 -3.85 5.87
N ASP A 187 12.82 -2.69 6.15
CA ASP A 187 11.50 -2.61 6.78
C ASP A 187 10.40 -3.18 5.86
N ARG A 188 9.27 -3.58 6.47
CA ARG A 188 8.18 -4.26 5.77
C ARG A 188 7.60 -3.46 4.60
N PHE A 189 7.51 -2.13 4.76
CA PHE A 189 6.98 -1.27 3.72
C PHE A 189 7.93 -1.20 2.53
N THR A 190 9.22 -0.97 2.77
CA THR A 190 10.25 -0.90 1.73
C THR A 190 10.39 -2.23 0.99
N ALA A 191 10.39 -3.37 1.70
CA ALA A 191 10.41 -4.69 1.08
C ALA A 191 9.20 -4.93 0.18
N GLY A 192 8.00 -4.52 0.62
CA GLY A 192 6.77 -4.60 -0.16
C GLY A 192 6.82 -3.70 -1.41
N VAL A 193 7.28 -2.45 -1.27
CA VAL A 193 7.49 -1.53 -2.40
C VAL A 193 8.46 -2.13 -3.42
N ALA A 194 9.60 -2.67 -2.98
CA ALA A 194 10.58 -3.27 -3.86
C ALA A 194 10.01 -4.47 -4.64
N ALA A 195 9.32 -5.38 -3.96
CA ALA A 195 8.68 -6.53 -4.59
C ALA A 195 7.70 -6.12 -5.69
N LEU A 196 6.79 -5.20 -5.38
CA LEU A 196 5.77 -4.74 -6.32
C LEU A 196 6.36 -3.88 -7.45
N ALA A 197 7.35 -3.05 -7.16
CA ALA A 197 8.03 -2.23 -8.17
C ALA A 197 8.77 -3.09 -9.20
N VAL A 198 9.51 -4.11 -8.75
CA VAL A 198 10.22 -5.05 -9.63
C VAL A 198 9.23 -5.84 -10.48
N PHE A 199 8.17 -6.37 -9.89
CA PHE A 199 7.14 -7.11 -10.63
C PHE A 199 6.44 -6.23 -11.66
N THR A 200 5.83 -5.14 -11.23
CA THR A 200 5.06 -4.24 -12.11
C THR A 200 5.95 -3.59 -13.16
N GLY A 201 7.21 -3.29 -12.80
CA GLY A 201 8.20 -2.73 -13.72
C GLY A 201 8.48 -3.62 -14.94
N ALA A 202 8.46 -4.94 -14.79
CA ALA A 202 8.62 -5.85 -15.91
C ALA A 202 7.43 -5.79 -16.90
N TYR A 203 6.22 -5.59 -16.41
CA TYR A 203 5.03 -5.37 -17.26
C TYR A 203 5.08 -3.99 -17.93
N VAL A 204 5.44 -2.95 -17.21
CA VAL A 204 5.65 -1.60 -17.76
C VAL A 204 6.72 -1.63 -18.86
N ALA A 205 7.83 -2.37 -18.66
CA ALA A 205 8.89 -2.52 -19.65
C ALA A 205 8.36 -3.11 -20.98
N GLU A 206 7.47 -4.09 -20.88
CA GLU A 206 6.85 -4.68 -22.08
C GLU A 206 5.89 -3.71 -22.76
N ILE A 207 5.09 -2.96 -22.00
CA ILE A 207 4.20 -1.92 -22.54
C ILE A 207 5.00 -0.85 -23.27
N VAL A 208 6.08 -0.35 -22.67
CA VAL A 208 6.97 0.64 -23.28
C VAL A 208 7.59 0.10 -24.57
N ARG A 209 8.14 -1.12 -24.53
CA ARG A 209 8.71 -1.78 -25.69
C ARG A 209 7.68 -1.92 -26.83
N ALA A 210 6.48 -2.42 -26.51
CA ALA A 210 5.41 -2.63 -27.48
C ALA A 210 4.92 -1.31 -28.08
N GLY A 211 4.73 -0.27 -27.25
CA GLY A 211 4.34 1.07 -27.69
C GLY A 211 5.35 1.66 -28.69
N ILE A 212 6.64 1.60 -28.37
CA ILE A 212 7.70 2.09 -29.27
C ILE A 212 7.76 1.27 -30.55
N SER A 213 7.69 -0.07 -30.45
CA SER A 213 7.76 -0.97 -31.60
C SER A 213 6.56 -0.87 -32.52
N SER A 214 5.41 -0.34 -32.06
CA SER A 214 4.22 -0.11 -32.87
C SER A 214 4.33 1.09 -33.81
N ILE A 215 5.33 1.95 -33.61
CA ILE A 215 5.56 3.12 -34.49
C ILE A 215 6.24 2.66 -35.76
N HIS A 216 5.74 3.14 -36.91
CA HIS A 216 6.28 2.79 -38.22
C HIS A 216 7.76 3.19 -38.33
N LYS A 217 8.61 2.28 -38.83
CA LYS A 217 10.06 2.48 -38.96
C LYS A 217 10.43 3.74 -39.76
N GLY A 218 9.63 4.10 -40.73
CA GLY A 218 9.78 5.32 -41.51
C GLY A 218 9.80 6.62 -40.71
N GLN A 219 9.19 6.65 -39.50
CA GLN A 219 9.29 7.82 -38.61
C GLN A 219 10.72 8.02 -38.07
N MET A 220 11.41 6.93 -37.78
CA MET A 220 12.82 6.97 -37.37
C MET A 220 13.71 7.41 -38.53
N GLU A 221 13.46 6.89 -39.74
CA GLU A 221 14.21 7.23 -40.96
C GLU A 221 14.02 8.70 -41.35
N ALA A 222 12.75 9.18 -41.32
CA ALA A 222 12.43 10.58 -41.59
C ALA A 222 13.11 11.55 -40.61
N GLY A 223 13.06 11.25 -39.32
CA GLY A 223 13.76 12.06 -38.32
C GLY A 223 15.26 12.14 -38.57
N ARG A 224 15.89 11.02 -38.93
CA ARG A 224 17.31 10.97 -39.26
C ARG A 224 17.66 11.72 -40.56
N SER A 225 16.78 11.66 -41.55
CA SER A 225 16.94 12.40 -42.81
C SER A 225 16.87 13.92 -42.62
N LEU A 226 16.16 14.37 -41.56
CA LEU A 226 16.15 15.78 -41.12
C LEU A 226 17.35 16.18 -40.24
N GLY A 227 18.37 15.30 -40.12
CA GLY A 227 19.59 15.57 -39.36
C GLY A 227 19.50 15.31 -37.87
N LEU A 228 18.39 14.74 -37.36
CA LEU A 228 18.26 14.37 -35.93
C LEU A 228 19.10 13.12 -35.64
N THR A 229 19.79 13.12 -34.50
CA THR A 229 20.41 11.90 -33.98
C THR A 229 19.32 10.86 -33.58
N SER A 230 19.72 9.59 -33.49
CA SER A 230 18.78 8.52 -33.08
C SER A 230 18.11 8.81 -31.71
N ALA A 231 18.88 9.39 -30.76
CA ALA A 231 18.34 9.77 -29.44
C ALA A 231 17.34 10.94 -29.54
N GLN A 232 17.64 11.94 -30.38
CA GLN A 232 16.73 13.07 -30.64
C GLN A 232 15.46 12.60 -31.35
N THR A 233 15.57 11.75 -32.37
CA THR A 233 14.41 11.15 -33.06
C THR A 233 13.57 10.34 -32.10
N MET A 234 14.19 9.51 -31.25
CA MET A 234 13.47 8.78 -30.20
C MET A 234 12.69 9.72 -29.28
N ARG A 235 13.35 10.76 -28.75
CA ARG A 235 12.76 11.69 -27.77
C ARG A 235 11.66 12.59 -28.35
N TYR A 236 11.88 13.13 -29.54
CA TYR A 236 11.00 14.18 -30.10
C TYR A 236 9.95 13.64 -31.07
N VAL A 237 10.18 12.47 -31.67
CA VAL A 237 9.26 11.91 -32.70
C VAL A 237 8.61 10.63 -32.21
N ILE A 238 9.39 9.64 -31.77
CA ILE A 238 8.87 8.29 -31.48
C ILE A 238 8.13 8.24 -30.12
N LEU A 239 8.77 8.69 -29.03
CA LEU A 239 8.17 8.62 -27.70
C LEU A 239 6.84 9.37 -27.60
N PRO A 240 6.68 10.61 -28.10
CA PRO A 240 5.40 11.31 -28.03
C PRO A 240 4.27 10.59 -28.79
N GLN A 241 4.58 9.88 -29.89
CA GLN A 241 3.62 9.07 -30.62
C GLN A 241 3.31 7.76 -29.89
N ALA A 242 4.32 7.11 -29.29
CA ALA A 242 4.16 5.87 -28.54
C ALA A 242 3.29 6.05 -27.29
N PHE A 243 3.37 7.20 -26.61
CA PHE A 243 2.53 7.51 -25.43
C PHE A 243 1.04 7.73 -25.76
N LYS A 244 0.69 7.95 -27.03
CA LYS A 244 -0.71 8.17 -27.45
C LYS A 244 -1.41 6.90 -27.93
N ARG A 245 -0.69 5.78 -27.97
CA ARG A 245 -1.18 4.48 -28.40
C ARG A 245 -1.34 3.50 -27.25
#